data_b41f0d77e82e4ddb69d7bfbe700afd5e
#
_entry.id   b41f0d77e82e4ddb69d7bfbe700afd5e
#
_cell.length_a   1.000
_cell.length_b   1.000
_cell.length_c   1.000
_cell.angle_alpha   90.00
_cell.angle_beta   90.00
_cell.angle_gamma   90.00
#
_symmetry.space_group_name_H-M   'P 1'
#
loop_
_entity.id
_entity.type
_entity.pdbx_description
1 polymer ?
#
loop_
_entity_poly.entity_id
_entity_poly.type
_entity_poly.pdbx_seq_one_letter_code
_entity_poly.pdbx_strand_id
1 'polypeptide(L)'
;PLVQKTLTLAAGATSDNILANTNYEFVDGNVRLRIASAVDTAGTSATADTFLNVSVNNAEYSKDVSVPALVSGQPFGVLNGTYTNNDLLTTGSQRNRVLVRFTNDTAATRTIRCGIFIGG
;
A
#
# COMPACT_ATOMS: atom_id res chain seq x y z
N PRO A 1 -4.98 -13.04 -6.99
CA PRO A 1 -5.93 -11.90 -6.96
C PRO A 1 -5.21 -10.56 -6.85
N LEU A 2 -5.82 -9.54 -7.40
CA LEU A 2 -5.28 -8.19 -7.42
C LEU A 2 -6.34 -7.24 -6.87
N VAL A 3 -5.95 -6.47 -5.86
CA VAL A 3 -6.79 -5.40 -5.31
C VAL A 3 -6.15 -4.07 -5.68
N GLN A 4 -6.89 -3.23 -6.39
CA GLN A 4 -6.42 -1.89 -6.75
C GLN A 4 -7.37 -0.85 -6.17
N LYS A 5 -6.79 0.20 -5.60
CA LYS A 5 -7.55 1.33 -5.07
C LYS A 5 -6.83 2.64 -5.33
N THR A 6 -7.63 3.68 -5.50
CA THR A 6 -7.17 5.06 -5.50
C THR A 6 -7.82 5.74 -4.32
N LEU A 7 -7.01 6.37 -3.47
CA LEU A 7 -7.52 7.05 -2.29
C LEU A 7 -7.00 8.48 -2.21
N THR A 8 -7.81 9.33 -1.60
CA THR A 8 -7.45 10.72 -1.36
C THR A 8 -7.35 10.93 0.14
N LEU A 9 -6.18 11.36 0.61
CA LEU A 9 -5.93 11.62 2.02
C LEU A 9 -5.70 13.10 2.23
N ALA A 10 -6.44 13.66 3.19
CA ALA A 10 -6.21 15.01 3.66
C ALA A 10 -4.86 15.12 4.35
N ALA A 11 -4.35 16.34 4.48
CA ALA A 11 -3.11 16.61 5.22
C ALA A 11 -3.17 16.03 6.64
N GLY A 12 -2.16 15.28 7.01
CA GLY A 12 -2.07 14.64 8.32
C GLY A 12 -2.96 13.41 8.53
N ALA A 13 -3.69 12.96 7.52
CA ALA A 13 -4.61 11.84 7.66
C ALA A 13 -3.92 10.49 7.43
N THR A 14 -4.43 9.47 8.13
CA THR A 14 -4.08 8.07 7.92
C THR A 14 -5.29 7.34 7.35
N SER A 15 -5.08 6.52 6.33
CA SER A 15 -6.17 5.77 5.71
C SER A 15 -6.64 4.63 6.61
N ASP A 16 -7.85 4.15 6.32
CA ASP A 16 -8.28 2.85 6.81
C ASP A 16 -7.48 1.73 6.14
N ASN A 17 -7.64 0.51 6.66
CA ASN A 17 -7.04 -0.66 6.01
C ASN A 17 -7.56 -0.78 4.57
N ILE A 18 -6.65 -0.78 3.60
CA ILE A 18 -7.00 -0.88 2.18
C ILE A 18 -7.74 -2.20 1.87
N LEU A 19 -7.46 -3.25 2.63
CA LEU A 19 -8.09 -4.55 2.46
C LEU A 19 -9.37 -4.72 3.30
N ALA A 20 -9.79 -3.69 4.05
CA ALA A 20 -10.99 -3.77 4.86
C ALA A 20 -12.21 -4.09 3.99
N ASN A 21 -13.06 -4.97 4.49
CA ASN A 21 -14.30 -5.42 3.82
C ASN A 21 -14.04 -6.13 2.48
N THR A 22 -12.82 -6.56 2.21
CA THR A 22 -12.51 -7.43 1.09
C THR A 22 -12.35 -8.87 1.59
N ASN A 23 -12.37 -9.83 0.66
CA ASN A 23 -12.09 -11.23 0.99
C ASN A 23 -10.64 -11.47 1.40
N TYR A 24 -9.80 -10.44 1.31
CA TYR A 24 -8.36 -10.55 1.53
C TYR A 24 -7.88 -9.84 2.78
N GLU A 25 -8.79 -9.30 3.57
CA GLU A 25 -8.43 -8.75 4.89
C GLU A 25 -7.85 -9.84 5.79
N PHE A 26 -8.36 -11.06 5.63
CA PHE A 26 -7.86 -12.25 6.33
C PHE A 26 -7.40 -13.26 5.29
N VAL A 27 -6.15 -13.70 5.40
CA VAL A 27 -5.57 -14.68 4.48
C VAL A 27 -5.18 -15.94 5.23
N ASP A 28 -5.33 -17.09 4.59
CA ASP A 28 -5.03 -18.38 5.18
C ASP A 28 -3.65 -18.86 4.78
N GLY A 29 -2.90 -19.36 5.77
CA GLY A 29 -1.61 -19.98 5.52
C GLY A 29 -0.55 -19.01 5.02
N ASN A 30 0.38 -19.53 4.22
CA ASN A 30 1.47 -18.75 3.64
C ASN A 30 1.00 -18.11 2.35
N VAL A 31 0.97 -16.79 2.33
CA VAL A 31 0.52 -16.01 1.17
C VAL A 31 1.56 -14.93 0.88
N ARG A 32 1.92 -14.78 -0.38
CA ARG A 32 2.81 -13.71 -0.81
C ARG A 32 1.99 -12.47 -1.13
N LEU A 33 2.41 -11.35 -0.56
CA LEU A 33 1.80 -10.04 -0.78
C LEU A 33 2.81 -9.13 -1.47
N ARG A 34 2.46 -8.64 -2.64
CA ARG A 34 3.26 -7.62 -3.33
C ARG A 34 2.45 -6.34 -3.39
N ILE A 35 2.99 -5.29 -2.79
CA ILE A 35 2.32 -4.01 -2.66
C ILE A 35 3.06 -2.97 -3.47
N ALA A 36 2.34 -2.32 -4.37
CA ALA A 36 2.86 -1.19 -5.13
C ALA A 36 2.02 0.05 -4.80
N SER A 37 2.67 1.18 -4.69
CA SER A 37 1.98 2.43 -4.43
C SER A 37 2.73 3.62 -5.00
N ALA A 38 1.99 4.66 -5.35
CA ALA A 38 2.56 5.90 -5.84
C ALA A 38 1.62 7.05 -5.50
N VAL A 39 2.21 8.22 -5.28
CA VAL A 39 1.45 9.45 -5.05
C VAL A 39 1.26 10.15 -6.39
N ASP A 40 0.01 10.36 -6.77
CA ASP A 40 -0.34 11.13 -7.95
C ASP A 40 -0.31 12.61 -7.59
N THR A 41 0.77 13.27 -7.92
CA THR A 41 1.04 14.63 -7.44
C THR A 41 0.75 15.70 -8.49
N ALA A 42 0.23 15.33 -9.64
CA ALA A 42 -0.11 16.29 -10.71
C ALA A 42 1.04 17.27 -11.01
N GLY A 43 2.27 16.75 -11.08
CA GLY A 43 3.44 17.55 -11.43
C GLY A 43 4.29 18.05 -10.27
N THR A 44 3.92 17.78 -9.03
CA THR A 44 4.81 18.05 -7.89
C THR A 44 5.72 16.87 -7.65
N SER A 45 6.96 17.14 -7.24
CA SER A 45 8.01 16.11 -7.21
C SER A 45 8.29 15.55 -5.82
N ALA A 46 7.80 16.15 -4.77
CA ALA A 46 8.19 15.77 -3.42
C ALA A 46 7.09 14.99 -2.72
N THR A 47 7.38 13.76 -2.34
CA THR A 47 6.47 12.88 -1.60
C THR A 47 7.12 12.29 -0.37
N ALA A 48 8.17 12.94 0.13
CA ALA A 48 8.99 12.39 1.21
C ALA A 48 8.19 12.06 2.49
N ASP A 49 7.04 12.71 2.66
CA ASP A 49 6.23 12.57 3.88
C ASP A 49 4.92 11.82 3.63
N THR A 50 4.90 10.93 2.66
CA THR A 50 3.79 9.98 2.46
C THR A 50 4.32 8.57 2.69
N PHE A 51 3.67 7.81 3.58
CA PHE A 51 4.21 6.56 4.10
C PHE A 51 3.24 5.41 3.95
N LEU A 52 3.80 4.23 3.74
CA LEU A 52 3.09 2.95 3.73
C LEU A 52 3.44 2.17 5.00
N ASN A 53 2.42 1.64 5.67
CA ASN A 53 2.57 0.78 6.83
C ASN A 53 1.85 -0.54 6.58
N VAL A 54 2.54 -1.64 6.81
CA VAL A 54 2.00 -3.00 6.61
C VAL A 54 2.21 -3.81 7.88
N SER A 55 1.14 -4.43 8.35
CA SER A 55 1.22 -5.39 9.44
C SER A 55 0.39 -6.63 9.13
N VAL A 56 0.80 -7.76 9.70
CA VAL A 56 0.10 -9.03 9.60
C VAL A 56 0.00 -9.61 11.00
N ASN A 57 -1.21 -9.92 11.45
CA ASN A 57 -1.47 -10.42 12.82
C ASN A 57 -0.86 -9.54 13.90
N ASN A 58 -0.97 -8.23 13.76
CA ASN A 58 -0.38 -7.24 14.67
C ASN A 58 1.15 -7.24 14.71
N ALA A 59 1.81 -8.01 13.85
CA ALA A 59 3.25 -7.93 13.67
C ALA A 59 3.55 -6.92 12.56
N GLU A 60 4.37 -5.91 12.87
CA GLU A 60 4.69 -4.86 11.94
C GLU A 60 5.79 -5.33 10.98
N TYR A 61 5.45 -5.46 9.69
CA TYR A 61 6.40 -5.86 8.66
C TYR A 61 7.07 -4.69 7.98
N SER A 62 6.35 -3.58 7.85
CA SER A 62 6.90 -2.35 7.25
C SER A 62 6.34 -1.17 8.00
N LYS A 63 7.22 -0.23 8.37
CA LYS A 63 6.84 0.98 9.05
C LYS A 63 7.41 2.17 8.30
N ASP A 64 6.53 3.13 7.97
CA ASP A 64 6.92 4.41 7.38
C ASP A 64 7.78 4.25 6.13
N VAL A 65 7.39 3.30 5.26
CA VAL A 65 8.05 3.14 3.96
C VAL A 65 7.58 4.27 3.04
N SER A 66 8.53 5.02 2.50
CA SER A 66 8.21 6.15 1.64
C SER A 66 7.50 5.72 0.36
N VAL A 67 6.45 6.44 0.00
CA VAL A 67 5.70 6.22 -1.22
C VAL A 67 6.24 7.15 -2.30
N PRO A 68 6.71 6.62 -3.45
CA PRO A 68 7.28 7.46 -4.49
C PRO A 68 6.21 8.25 -5.24
N ALA A 69 6.64 9.33 -5.89
CA ALA A 69 5.79 10.07 -6.81
C ALA A 69 5.54 9.26 -8.07
N LEU A 70 4.32 9.34 -8.60
CA LEU A 70 4.01 8.75 -9.90
C LEU A 70 4.72 9.54 -10.99
N VAL A 71 5.52 8.83 -11.79
CA VAL A 71 6.25 9.47 -12.88
C VAL A 71 5.31 9.78 -14.04
N SER A 72 5.33 11.01 -14.50
CA SER A 72 4.49 11.45 -15.62
C SER A 72 4.76 10.60 -16.87
N GLY A 73 3.67 10.13 -17.49
CA GLY A 73 3.75 9.30 -18.69
C GLY A 73 4.01 7.83 -18.45
N GLN A 74 4.23 7.41 -17.20
CA GLN A 74 4.38 5.98 -16.86
C GLN A 74 3.08 5.42 -16.30
N PRO A 75 2.67 4.23 -16.76
CA PRO A 75 1.51 3.58 -16.19
C PRO A 75 1.83 3.07 -14.79
N PHE A 76 0.88 3.20 -13.88
CA PHE A 76 0.96 2.56 -12.59
C PHE A 76 0.48 1.11 -12.71
N GLY A 77 1.28 0.16 -12.22
CA GLY A 77 0.90 -1.25 -12.22
C GLY A 77 1.64 -2.01 -11.13
N VAL A 78 0.90 -2.85 -10.40
CA VAL A 78 1.47 -3.61 -9.29
C VAL A 78 2.52 -4.62 -9.74
N LEU A 79 2.41 -5.12 -10.97
CA LEU A 79 3.34 -6.11 -11.52
C LEU A 79 4.52 -5.48 -12.24
N ASN A 80 4.54 -4.20 -12.38
CA ASN A 80 5.57 -3.47 -13.12
C ASN A 80 6.90 -3.35 -12.35
N GLY A 81 6.90 -3.50 -11.05
CA GLY A 81 8.12 -3.43 -10.25
C GLY A 81 8.62 -2.02 -9.93
N THR A 82 8.31 -1.04 -10.76
CA THR A 82 8.77 0.34 -10.57
C THR A 82 8.25 0.94 -9.26
N TYR A 83 7.00 0.63 -8.93
CA TYR A 83 6.35 1.18 -7.75
C TYR A 83 6.15 0.15 -6.63
N THR A 84 6.82 -1.00 -6.72
CA THR A 84 6.72 -2.02 -5.68
C THR A 84 7.47 -1.54 -4.44
N ASN A 85 6.73 -1.30 -3.36
CA ASN A 85 7.28 -0.82 -2.10
C ASN A 85 7.46 -1.95 -1.10
N ASN A 86 6.77 -3.05 -1.30
CA ASN A 86 6.76 -4.13 -0.35
C ASN A 86 6.49 -5.46 -1.05
N ASP A 87 7.24 -6.48 -0.68
CA ASP A 87 7.08 -7.84 -1.19
C ASP A 87 7.37 -8.77 0.00
N LEU A 88 6.32 -9.29 0.60
CA LEU A 88 6.45 -10.09 1.81
C LEU A 88 5.67 -11.39 1.71
N LEU A 89 6.13 -12.37 2.47
CA LEU A 89 5.45 -13.64 2.63
C LEU A 89 4.84 -13.68 4.02
N THR A 90 3.52 -13.83 4.10
CA THR A 90 2.86 -14.08 5.38
C THR A 90 3.18 -15.51 5.82
N THR A 91 3.43 -15.70 7.10
CA THR A 91 3.66 -17.01 7.66
C THR A 91 2.63 -17.30 8.75
N GLY A 92 2.12 -18.51 8.76
CA GLY A 92 1.16 -18.93 9.77
C GLY A 92 0.26 -20.06 9.26
N SER A 93 -0.30 -20.80 10.17
CA SER A 93 -1.14 -21.96 9.87
C SER A 93 -2.64 -21.64 9.86
N GLN A 94 -3.01 -20.41 10.20
CA GLN A 94 -4.40 -19.99 10.31
C GLN A 94 -4.58 -18.59 9.72
N ARG A 95 -5.82 -18.12 9.72
CA ARG A 95 -6.18 -16.82 9.16
C ARG A 95 -5.34 -15.70 9.76
N ASN A 96 -4.65 -14.99 8.90
CA ASN A 96 -3.82 -13.84 9.25
C ASN A 96 -4.53 -12.56 8.81
N ARG A 97 -4.74 -11.62 9.72
CA ARG A 97 -5.28 -10.32 9.36
C ARG A 97 -4.19 -9.45 8.76
N VAL A 98 -4.43 -8.95 7.56
CA VAL A 98 -3.50 -8.06 6.85
C VAL A 98 -4.00 -6.63 6.95
N LEU A 99 -3.15 -5.74 7.43
CA LEU A 99 -3.42 -4.30 7.53
C LEU A 99 -2.46 -3.56 6.60
N VAL A 100 -3.01 -2.83 5.65
CA VAL A 100 -2.24 -1.97 4.75
C VAL A 100 -2.81 -0.56 4.87
N ARG A 101 -2.01 0.38 5.35
CA ARG A 101 -2.44 1.75 5.58
C ARG A 101 -1.45 2.74 4.99
N PHE A 102 -1.97 3.88 4.60
CA PHE A 102 -1.16 5.00 4.13
C PHE A 102 -1.34 6.20 5.04
N THR A 103 -0.26 6.93 5.26
CA THR A 103 -0.27 8.17 6.03
C THR A 103 0.23 9.31 5.16
N ASN A 104 -0.54 10.38 5.10
CA ASN A 104 -0.14 11.62 4.43
C ASN A 104 0.32 12.63 5.48
N ASP A 105 1.62 12.75 5.67
CA ASP A 105 2.20 13.69 6.64
C ASP A 105 2.63 15.00 5.97
N THR A 106 2.07 15.28 4.79
CA THR A 106 2.31 16.56 4.10
C THR A 106 1.30 17.61 4.51
N ALA A 107 1.53 18.84 4.10
CA ALA A 107 0.62 19.96 4.37
C ALA A 107 -0.51 20.08 3.34
N ALA A 108 -0.64 19.15 2.40
CA ALA A 108 -1.64 19.20 1.34
C ALA A 108 -2.32 17.85 1.14
N THR A 109 -3.53 17.88 0.60
CA THR A 109 -4.24 16.64 0.21
C THR A 109 -3.47 15.92 -0.89
N ARG A 110 -3.34 14.59 -0.75
CA ARG A 110 -2.65 13.74 -1.74
C ARG A 110 -3.55 12.63 -2.21
N THR A 111 -3.40 12.28 -3.48
CA THR A 111 -4.04 11.12 -4.08
C THR A 111 -3.02 10.00 -4.18
N ILE A 112 -3.34 8.83 -3.65
CA ILE A 112 -2.45 7.67 -3.62
C ILE A 112 -3.07 6.56 -4.44
N ARG A 113 -2.31 6.01 -5.37
CA ARG A 113 -2.68 4.81 -6.11
C ARG A 113 -2.00 3.62 -5.48
N CYS A 114 -2.76 2.58 -5.22
CA CYS A 114 -2.28 1.37 -4.54
C CYS A 114 -2.76 0.14 -5.27
N GLY A 115 -1.86 -0.83 -5.41
CA GLY A 115 -2.19 -2.16 -5.89
C GLY A 115 -1.59 -3.21 -4.98
N ILE A 116 -2.37 -4.24 -4.64
CA ILE A 116 -1.92 -5.34 -3.81
C ILE A 116 -2.17 -6.63 -4.58
N PHE A 117 -1.09 -7.32 -4.94
CA PHE A 117 -1.16 -8.65 -5.53
C PHE A 117 -1.04 -9.69 -4.42
N ILE A 118 -1.98 -10.63 -4.39
CA ILE A 118 -2.07 -11.67 -3.38
C ILE A 118 -1.92 -13.02 -4.08
N GLY A 119 -0.86 -13.75 -3.77
CA GLY A 119 -0.57 -15.05 -4.37
C GLY A 119 -0.22 -16.09 -3.32
N GLY A 120 -0.33 -17.32 -3.71
CA GLY A 120 0.03 -18.45 -2.85
C GLY A 120 1.45 -18.94 -3.06
#